data_b95c3452641d57da114ed281abb98b33
#
_entry.id   b95c3452641d57da114ed281abb98b33
#
_cell.length_a   1.000
_cell.length_b   1.000
_cell.length_c   1.000
_cell.angle_alpha   90.00
_cell.angle_beta   90.00
_cell.angle_gamma   90.00
#
_symmetry.space_group_name_H-M   'P 1'
#
loop_
_entity.id
_entity.type
_entity.pdbx_description
1 polymer ?
#
loop_
_entity_poly.entity_id
_entity_poly.type
_entity_poly.pdbx_seq_one_letter_code
_entity_poly.pdbx_strand_id
1 'polypeptide(L)'
;MKLKNNLSFEAIIKTFEENYAYKYNFLQLRELKKGYEHNINISLYANPNFEYEQMSYIRQGLENNVDISKYASTNYSHFLMEIIYHLLKDGAQFDDYILEDCLEVDKLIAAYDVLCRRNGLIRLDEWAKHVIYEEAPYYINHKGEPIDEINE
;
A
#
# COMPACT_ATOMS: atom_id res chain seq x y z
N MET A 1 17.06 11.88 -5.48
CA MET A 1 17.75 13.11 -5.12
C MET A 1 17.71 13.27 -3.60
N LYS A 2 18.83 13.61 -3.02
CA LYS A 2 18.87 13.87 -1.59
C LYS A 2 18.01 15.07 -1.25
N LEU A 3 17.50 15.10 -0.04
CA LEU A 3 16.77 16.26 0.46
C LEU A 3 17.65 17.48 0.35
N LYS A 4 17.11 18.56 -0.20
CA LYS A 4 17.87 19.76 -0.53
C LYS A 4 18.51 20.41 0.67
N ASN A 5 17.92 20.27 1.84
CA ASN A 5 18.37 20.91 3.06
C ASN A 5 19.23 19.98 3.93
N ASN A 6 19.55 18.78 3.45
CA ASN A 6 20.39 17.82 4.15
C ASN A 6 19.94 17.55 5.60
N LEU A 7 18.64 17.60 5.86
CA LEU A 7 18.11 17.29 7.18
C LEU A 7 18.41 15.84 7.54
N SER A 8 18.75 15.62 8.79
CA SER A 8 18.92 14.27 9.28
C SER A 8 17.57 13.55 9.31
N PHE A 9 17.63 12.23 9.30
CA PHE A 9 16.41 11.43 9.43
C PHE A 9 15.67 11.79 10.71
N GLU A 10 16.37 11.93 11.81
CA GLU A 10 15.81 12.25 13.12
C GLU A 10 15.07 13.59 13.10
N ALA A 11 15.63 14.59 12.43
CA ALA A 11 14.99 15.90 12.32
C ALA A 11 13.71 15.83 11.48
N ILE A 12 13.75 15.06 10.39
CA ILE A 12 12.59 14.87 9.54
C ILE A 12 11.47 14.16 10.31
N ILE A 13 11.81 13.09 11.04
CA ILE A 13 10.83 12.34 11.82
C ILE A 13 10.22 13.21 12.91
N LYS A 14 11.04 14.01 13.58
CA LYS A 14 10.53 14.94 14.60
C LYS A 14 9.48 15.88 14.01
N THR A 15 9.74 16.42 12.82
CA THR A 15 8.78 17.29 12.14
C THR A 15 7.48 16.56 11.84
N PHE A 16 7.56 15.33 11.33
CA PHE A 16 6.36 14.53 11.06
C PHE A 16 5.58 14.25 12.34
N GLU A 17 6.29 13.85 13.41
CA GLU A 17 5.63 13.55 14.69
C GLU A 17 4.94 14.77 15.27
N GLU A 18 5.52 15.94 15.12
CA GLU A 18 4.89 17.20 15.55
C GLU A 18 3.65 17.50 14.71
N ASN A 19 3.75 17.35 13.39
CA ASN A 19 2.65 17.64 12.47
C ASN A 19 1.46 16.71 12.67
N TYR A 20 1.72 15.44 12.94
CA TYR A 20 0.67 14.45 13.13
C TYR A 20 0.25 14.29 14.59
N ALA A 21 0.96 14.94 15.53
CA ALA A 21 0.78 14.76 16.97
C ALA A 21 0.82 13.28 17.38
N TYR A 22 1.78 12.54 16.83
CA TYR A 22 1.88 11.10 16.99
C TYR A 22 3.34 10.67 16.96
N LYS A 23 3.72 9.72 17.82
CA LYS A 23 5.05 9.11 17.79
C LYS A 23 4.99 7.78 17.06
N TYR A 24 5.83 7.63 16.03
CA TYR A 24 5.91 6.37 15.29
C TYR A 24 6.45 5.27 16.20
N ASN A 25 5.92 4.05 16.01
CA ASN A 25 6.48 2.89 16.68
C ASN A 25 7.78 2.45 15.98
N PHE A 26 8.47 1.51 16.58
CA PHE A 26 9.76 1.04 16.08
C PHE A 26 9.68 0.50 14.65
N LEU A 27 8.64 -0.26 14.35
CA LEU A 27 8.50 -0.87 13.02
C LEU A 27 8.18 0.15 11.94
N GLN A 28 7.36 1.14 12.27
CA GLN A 28 7.08 2.25 11.38
C GLN A 28 8.37 3.06 11.09
N LEU A 29 9.13 3.35 12.13
CA LEU A 29 10.41 4.06 11.98
C LEU A 29 11.36 3.30 11.07
N ARG A 30 11.39 1.99 11.19
CA ARG A 30 12.24 1.15 10.34
C ARG A 30 11.89 1.31 8.86
N GLU A 31 10.60 1.31 8.53
CA GLU A 31 10.15 1.46 7.15
C GLU A 31 10.43 2.88 6.62
N LEU A 32 10.25 3.88 7.45
CA LEU A 32 10.57 5.25 7.06
C LEU A 32 12.08 5.41 6.85
N LYS A 33 12.90 4.82 7.71
CA LYS A 33 14.36 4.90 7.56
C LYS A 33 14.85 4.22 6.30
N LYS A 34 14.30 3.06 5.96
CA LYS A 34 14.64 2.38 4.70
C LYS A 34 14.38 3.28 3.49
N GLY A 35 13.23 3.93 3.46
CA GLY A 35 12.91 4.85 2.38
C GLY A 35 13.87 6.04 2.33
N TYR A 36 14.16 6.61 3.48
CA TYR A 36 15.11 7.71 3.59
C TYR A 36 16.48 7.32 3.03
N GLU A 37 16.97 6.14 3.40
CA GLU A 37 18.27 5.65 2.94
C GLU A 37 18.30 5.36 1.44
N HIS A 38 17.15 5.05 0.87
CA HIS A 38 17.02 4.79 -0.58
C HIS A 38 16.61 6.03 -1.37
N ASN A 39 16.66 7.21 -0.75
CA ASN A 39 16.31 8.48 -1.38
C ASN A 39 14.85 8.56 -1.85
N ILE A 40 13.99 7.88 -1.14
CA ILE A 40 12.53 7.91 -1.39
C ILE A 40 11.93 9.10 -0.65
N ASN A 41 10.92 9.73 -1.25
CA ASN A 41 10.17 10.78 -0.56
C ASN A 41 9.25 10.13 0.47
N ILE A 42 9.76 10.01 1.70
CA ILE A 42 9.05 9.30 2.77
C ILE A 42 7.80 10.03 3.26
N SER A 43 7.64 11.32 2.91
CA SER A 43 6.42 12.04 3.26
C SER A 43 5.18 11.41 2.63
N LEU A 44 5.35 10.65 1.55
CA LEU A 44 4.25 10.01 0.85
C LEU A 44 3.63 8.85 1.64
N TYR A 45 4.35 8.32 2.64
CA TYR A 45 3.80 7.26 3.47
C TYR A 45 4.05 7.48 4.96
N ALA A 46 4.31 8.72 5.36
CA ALA A 46 4.59 9.05 6.75
C ALA A 46 3.34 9.17 7.63
N ASN A 47 2.16 8.99 7.08
CA ASN A 47 0.92 9.02 7.85
C ASN A 47 0.97 7.91 8.92
N PRO A 48 0.88 8.26 10.22
CA PRO A 48 0.98 7.26 11.30
C PRO A 48 -0.19 6.28 11.34
N ASN A 49 -1.25 6.53 10.60
CA ASN A 49 -2.36 5.59 10.48
C ASN A 49 -2.01 4.41 9.58
N PHE A 50 -0.93 4.49 8.80
CA PHE A 50 -0.42 3.33 8.11
C PHE A 50 0.31 2.42 9.08
N GLU A 51 -0.04 1.13 9.06
CA GLU A 51 0.73 0.12 9.75
C GLU A 51 2.07 -0.08 9.00
N TYR A 52 3.06 -0.67 9.68
CA TYR A 52 4.37 -0.81 9.05
C TYR A 52 4.33 -1.69 7.79
N GLU A 53 3.44 -2.69 7.75
CA GLU A 53 3.27 -3.53 6.55
C GLU A 53 2.75 -2.71 5.38
N GLN A 54 1.79 -1.83 5.64
CA GLN A 54 1.27 -0.92 4.62
C GLN A 54 2.37 0.02 4.12
N MET A 55 3.14 0.60 5.05
CA MET A 55 4.28 1.44 4.70
C MET A 55 5.28 0.70 3.82
N SER A 56 5.51 -0.58 4.11
CA SER A 56 6.45 -1.41 3.35
C SER A 56 6.05 -1.52 1.88
N TYR A 57 4.77 -1.79 1.61
CA TYR A 57 4.32 -1.93 0.22
C TYR A 57 4.26 -0.60 -0.52
N ILE A 58 4.00 0.50 0.18
CA ILE A 58 4.08 1.82 -0.42
C ILE A 58 5.53 2.15 -0.76
N ARG A 59 6.46 1.90 0.18
CA ARG A 59 7.89 2.12 -0.05
C ARG A 59 8.39 1.31 -1.24
N GLN A 60 8.05 0.03 -1.28
CA GLN A 60 8.46 -0.85 -2.38
C GLN A 60 7.91 -0.36 -3.72
N GLY A 61 6.68 0.14 -3.72
CA GLY A 61 6.10 0.73 -4.93
C GLY A 61 6.88 1.92 -5.41
N LEU A 62 7.26 2.81 -4.49
CA LEU A 62 8.07 3.99 -4.84
C LEU A 62 9.45 3.58 -5.34
N GLU A 63 10.07 2.57 -4.72
CA GLU A 63 11.38 2.08 -5.15
C GLU A 63 11.35 1.45 -6.55
N ASN A 64 10.22 0.90 -6.94
CA ASN A 64 10.07 0.19 -8.21
C ASN A 64 9.24 0.96 -9.24
N ASN A 65 9.02 2.25 -9.01
CA ASN A 65 8.28 3.13 -9.92
C ASN A 65 6.87 2.66 -10.21
N VAL A 66 6.23 2.05 -9.24
CA VAL A 66 4.82 1.68 -9.31
C VAL A 66 3.98 2.90 -8.91
N ASP A 67 2.86 3.09 -9.57
CA ASP A 67 1.95 4.18 -9.22
C ASP A 67 1.23 3.86 -7.92
N ILE A 68 1.77 4.31 -6.81
CA ILE A 68 1.23 4.03 -5.48
C ILE A 68 -0.12 4.70 -5.24
N SER A 69 -0.50 5.69 -6.04
CA SER A 69 -1.80 6.35 -5.89
C SER A 69 -2.96 5.35 -6.03
N LYS A 70 -2.70 4.20 -6.64
CA LYS A 70 -3.70 3.17 -6.82
C LYS A 70 -3.99 2.38 -5.55
N TYR A 71 -3.10 2.42 -4.56
CA TYR A 71 -3.32 1.63 -3.34
C TYR A 71 -2.84 2.29 -2.05
N ALA A 72 -2.21 3.45 -2.10
CA ALA A 72 -1.68 4.12 -0.90
C ALA A 72 -2.78 4.79 -0.10
N SER A 73 -3.60 3.99 0.55
CA SER A 73 -4.72 4.43 1.37
C SER A 73 -4.79 3.57 2.62
N THR A 74 -5.11 4.20 3.75
CA THR A 74 -5.30 3.47 5.01
C THR A 74 -6.48 2.49 4.94
N ASN A 75 -7.33 2.63 3.93
CA ASN A 75 -8.48 1.74 3.75
C ASN A 75 -8.13 0.40 3.11
N TYR A 76 -6.94 0.27 2.53
CA TYR A 76 -6.47 -1.00 1.98
C TYR A 76 -5.66 -1.74 3.02
N SER A 77 -6.02 -3.01 3.28
CA SER A 77 -5.18 -3.87 4.10
C SER A 77 -3.83 -4.09 3.42
N HIS A 78 -2.82 -4.45 4.20
CA HIS A 78 -1.51 -4.72 3.62
C HIS A 78 -1.54 -5.94 2.70
N PHE A 79 -2.47 -6.89 2.93
CA PHE A 79 -2.65 -8.03 2.03
C PHE A 79 -3.12 -7.57 0.65
N LEU A 80 -4.07 -6.65 0.62
CA LEU A 80 -4.57 -6.12 -0.63
C LEU A 80 -3.51 -5.25 -1.32
N MET A 81 -2.76 -4.47 -0.55
CA MET A 81 -1.64 -3.70 -1.09
C MET A 81 -0.60 -4.60 -1.74
N GLU A 82 -0.29 -5.74 -1.12
CA GLU A 82 0.64 -6.72 -1.68
C GLU A 82 0.20 -7.16 -3.06
N ILE A 83 -1.07 -7.53 -3.19
CA ILE A 83 -1.64 -7.99 -4.45
C ILE A 83 -1.52 -6.89 -5.51
N ILE A 84 -1.99 -5.70 -5.18
CA ILE A 84 -2.02 -4.60 -6.15
C ILE A 84 -0.61 -4.20 -6.55
N TYR A 85 0.31 -4.11 -5.57
CA TYR A 85 1.70 -3.79 -5.85
C TYR A 85 2.32 -4.76 -6.86
N HIS A 86 2.19 -6.06 -6.61
CA HIS A 86 2.78 -7.07 -7.50
C HIS A 86 2.15 -7.07 -8.88
N LEU A 87 0.83 -6.90 -8.96
CA LEU A 87 0.16 -6.84 -10.25
C LEU A 87 0.58 -5.62 -11.05
N LEU A 88 0.65 -4.45 -10.41
CA LEU A 88 1.09 -3.23 -11.09
C LEU A 88 2.55 -3.34 -11.51
N LYS A 89 3.39 -3.91 -10.66
CA LYS A 89 4.80 -4.13 -10.99
C LYS A 89 4.95 -5.04 -12.21
N ASP A 90 4.06 -6.00 -12.37
CA ASP A 90 4.04 -6.91 -13.51
C ASP A 90 3.40 -6.30 -14.76
N GLY A 91 2.93 -5.07 -14.69
CA GLY A 91 2.39 -4.35 -15.84
C GLY A 91 0.88 -4.35 -15.97
N ALA A 92 0.17 -4.83 -14.96
CA ALA A 92 -1.30 -4.86 -15.00
C ALA A 92 -1.88 -3.44 -15.04
N GLN A 93 -3.02 -3.30 -15.69
CA GLN A 93 -3.76 -2.05 -15.71
C GLN A 93 -4.77 -2.08 -14.57
N PHE A 94 -4.62 -1.17 -13.61
CA PHE A 94 -5.47 -1.18 -12.42
C PHE A 94 -6.96 -1.06 -12.76
N ASP A 95 -7.28 -0.25 -13.77
CA ASP A 95 -8.68 -0.02 -14.16
C ASP A 95 -9.39 -1.30 -14.62
N ASP A 96 -8.64 -2.32 -15.05
CA ASP A 96 -9.22 -3.61 -15.40
C ASP A 96 -9.91 -4.30 -14.21
N TYR A 97 -9.63 -3.84 -13.00
CA TYR A 97 -10.15 -4.43 -11.76
C TYR A 97 -11.21 -3.54 -11.10
N ILE A 98 -11.69 -2.54 -11.81
CA ILE A 98 -12.72 -1.62 -11.32
C ILE A 98 -13.99 -1.82 -12.12
N LEU A 99 -15.10 -2.04 -11.44
CA LEU A 99 -16.41 -2.13 -12.05
C LEU A 99 -17.36 -1.20 -11.30
N GLU A 100 -17.90 -0.21 -12.02
CA GLU A 100 -18.83 0.76 -11.43
C GLU A 100 -18.27 1.41 -10.16
N ASP A 101 -16.98 1.80 -10.24
CA ASP A 101 -16.24 2.42 -9.15
C ASP A 101 -15.98 1.48 -7.95
N CYS A 102 -16.25 0.20 -8.11
CA CYS A 102 -16.03 -0.80 -7.08
C CYS A 102 -14.85 -1.68 -7.45
N LEU A 103 -13.97 -1.92 -6.50
CA LEU A 103 -12.79 -2.76 -6.72
C LEU A 103 -13.21 -4.24 -6.78
N GLU A 104 -12.86 -4.91 -7.86
CA GLU A 104 -13.18 -6.34 -8.05
C GLU A 104 -12.12 -7.21 -7.37
N VAL A 105 -12.28 -7.43 -6.07
CA VAL A 105 -11.29 -8.13 -5.24
C VAL A 105 -11.08 -9.57 -5.72
N ASP A 106 -12.16 -10.26 -6.09
CA ASP A 106 -12.06 -11.63 -6.62
C ASP A 106 -11.14 -11.71 -7.83
N LYS A 107 -11.28 -10.74 -8.73
CA LYS A 107 -10.49 -10.68 -9.96
C LYS A 107 -9.02 -10.40 -9.65
N LEU A 108 -8.77 -9.52 -8.69
CA LEU A 108 -7.40 -9.23 -8.22
C LEU A 108 -6.75 -10.47 -7.63
N ILE A 109 -7.45 -11.19 -6.77
CA ILE A 109 -6.92 -12.40 -6.14
C ILE A 109 -6.61 -13.47 -7.18
N ALA A 110 -7.52 -13.67 -8.13
CA ALA A 110 -7.31 -14.65 -9.19
C ALA A 110 -6.08 -14.30 -10.05
N ALA A 111 -5.94 -13.03 -10.41
CA ALA A 111 -4.78 -12.57 -11.18
C ALA A 111 -3.49 -12.73 -10.39
N TYR A 112 -3.52 -12.44 -9.10
CA TYR A 112 -2.34 -12.60 -8.25
C TYR A 112 -1.95 -14.06 -8.11
N ASP A 113 -2.91 -14.99 -7.98
CA ASP A 113 -2.61 -16.41 -7.92
C ASP A 113 -1.91 -16.89 -9.19
N VAL A 114 -2.33 -16.40 -10.35
CA VAL A 114 -1.66 -16.71 -11.62
C VAL A 114 -0.24 -16.17 -11.62
N LEU A 115 -0.07 -14.93 -11.19
CA LEU A 115 1.25 -14.30 -11.11
C LEU A 115 2.19 -15.08 -10.19
N CYS A 116 1.71 -15.52 -9.04
CA CYS A 116 2.49 -16.27 -8.08
C CYS A 116 2.99 -17.60 -8.67
N ARG A 117 2.11 -18.31 -9.37
CA ARG A 117 2.49 -19.57 -10.02
C ARG A 117 3.56 -19.35 -11.07
N ARG A 118 3.43 -18.29 -11.86
CA ARG A 118 4.34 -17.99 -12.96
C ARG A 118 5.72 -17.58 -12.46
N ASN A 119 5.77 -16.81 -11.36
CA ASN A 119 7.01 -16.21 -10.87
C ASN A 119 7.56 -16.83 -9.58
N GLY A 120 6.95 -17.90 -9.11
CA GLY A 120 7.42 -18.57 -7.90
C GLY A 120 7.25 -17.78 -6.62
N LEU A 121 6.35 -16.81 -6.61
CA LEU A 121 6.04 -16.04 -5.41
C LEU A 121 5.23 -16.88 -4.41
N ILE A 122 5.29 -16.51 -3.14
CA ILE A 122 4.49 -17.16 -2.12
C ILE A 122 3.02 -16.75 -2.32
N ARG A 123 2.16 -17.73 -2.47
CA ARG A 123 0.73 -17.49 -2.66
C ARG A 123 0.08 -17.09 -1.34
N LEU A 124 -0.99 -16.28 -1.44
CA LEU A 124 -1.78 -15.96 -0.27
C LEU A 124 -2.44 -17.22 0.27
N ASP A 125 -2.40 -17.41 1.59
CA ASP A 125 -3.12 -18.50 2.21
C ASP A 125 -4.60 -18.16 2.35
N GLU A 126 -5.40 -19.14 2.77
CA GLU A 126 -6.84 -18.96 2.89
C GLU A 126 -7.20 -17.93 3.98
N TRP A 127 -6.40 -17.86 5.04
CA TRP A 127 -6.64 -16.89 6.09
C TRP A 127 -6.47 -15.46 5.58
N ALA A 128 -5.41 -15.20 4.83
CA ALA A 128 -5.16 -13.86 4.27
C ALA A 128 -6.27 -13.47 3.29
N LYS A 129 -6.72 -14.41 2.46
CA LYS A 129 -7.84 -14.16 1.55
C LYS A 129 -9.12 -13.82 2.32
N HIS A 130 -9.37 -14.54 3.39
CA HIS A 130 -10.54 -14.27 4.24
C HIS A 130 -10.50 -12.87 4.84
N VAL A 131 -9.34 -12.47 5.36
CA VAL A 131 -9.15 -11.12 5.92
C VAL A 131 -9.42 -10.04 4.86
N ILE A 132 -8.91 -10.24 3.64
CA ILE A 132 -9.13 -9.30 2.54
C ILE A 132 -10.63 -9.15 2.29
N TYR A 133 -11.36 -10.27 2.21
CA TYR A 133 -12.79 -10.24 1.96
C TYR A 133 -13.58 -9.58 3.07
N GLU A 134 -13.14 -9.70 4.32
CA GLU A 134 -13.84 -9.08 5.43
C GLU A 134 -13.57 -7.58 5.54
N GLU A 135 -12.33 -7.16 5.31
CA GLU A 135 -11.92 -5.78 5.60
C GLU A 135 -12.29 -4.80 4.49
N ALA A 136 -12.15 -5.22 3.23
CA ALA A 136 -12.29 -4.26 2.16
C ALA A 136 -12.91 -4.86 0.90
N PRO A 137 -13.81 -5.79 1.02
CA PRO A 137 -14.10 -6.64 -0.14
C PRO A 137 -14.77 -5.93 -1.30
N TYR A 138 -15.79 -5.12 -1.04
CA TYR A 138 -16.67 -4.71 -2.12
C TYR A 138 -17.05 -3.25 -2.08
N TYR A 139 -16.72 -2.56 -1.01
CA TYR A 139 -17.28 -1.24 -0.75
C TYR A 139 -16.21 -0.17 -0.64
N ILE A 140 -15.16 -0.33 -1.44
CA ILE A 140 -14.16 0.72 -1.61
C ILE A 140 -14.08 1.08 -3.09
N ASN A 141 -13.93 2.38 -3.36
CA ASN A 141 -13.80 2.84 -4.73
C ASN A 141 -12.35 2.70 -5.20
N HIS A 142 -12.09 3.08 -6.44
CA HIS A 142 -10.75 2.97 -7.02
C HIS A 142 -9.70 3.84 -6.31
N LYS A 143 -10.14 4.76 -5.46
CA LYS A 143 -9.23 5.60 -4.66
C LYS A 143 -8.97 5.01 -3.28
N GLY A 144 -9.56 3.84 -2.98
CA GLY A 144 -9.46 3.23 -1.67
C GLY A 144 -10.39 3.82 -0.63
N GLU A 145 -11.31 4.68 -1.04
CA GLU A 145 -12.25 5.31 -0.12
C GLU A 145 -13.47 4.40 0.09
N PRO A 146 -13.98 4.34 1.33
CA PRO A 146 -15.20 3.58 1.58
C PRO A 146 -16.36 4.17 0.78
N ILE A 147 -17.19 3.30 0.24
CA ILE A 147 -18.44 3.68 -0.43
C ILE A 147 -19.59 3.00 0.28
N ASP A 148 -20.77 3.58 0.14
CA ASP A 148 -21.96 2.98 0.71
C ASP A 148 -22.19 1.62 0.07
N GLU A 149 -22.82 0.73 0.85
CA GLU A 149 -23.17 -0.59 0.35
C GLU A 149 -23.96 -0.46 -0.96
N ILE A 150 -23.56 -1.27 -1.94
CA ILE A 150 -24.25 -1.25 -3.22
C ILE A 150 -25.65 -1.80 -3.02
N ASN A 151 -26.65 -0.97 -3.27
CA ASN A 151 -28.04 -1.39 -3.20
C ASN A 151 -28.45 -1.96 -4.53
N GLU A 152 -28.84 -3.18 -4.49
CA GLU A 152 -29.33 -3.89 -5.65
C GLU A 152 -30.78 -3.51 -5.95
#